data_f44beb3f164f404ece3e247ddf205354
#
_entry.id   f44beb3f164f404ece3e247ddf205354
#
_cell.length_a   1.000
_cell.length_b   1.000
_cell.length_c   1.000
_cell.angle_alpha   90.00
_cell.angle_beta   90.00
_cell.angle_gamma   90.00
#
_symmetry.space_group_name_H-M   'P 1'
#
loop_
_entity.id
_entity.type
_entity.pdbx_description
1 polymer ?
#
loop_
_entity_poly.entity_id
_entity_poly.type
_entity_poly.pdbx_seq_one_letter_code
_entity_poly.pdbx_strand_id
1 'polypeptide(L)'
;IPPLTEPGAIGIALKSIFNRRSPFHLKFRPSPALWQWMWQFAKRCTHQQVLDAGRHLQSILDASMEEYHSLMKLFSSNAEWQERGLLYVYESERGLDAFAQTDQMLEENFGVSAIRLNGEQLVEMEPGLREGLAGAFHYQSDTSLNPESLNKSWVSDLKRRGVEFIEECELQKIGKQNGRVMQIKTSAGDLDADHFVFSLGAWSPKWSDALECKLPIEPGKGYSLTMGRPNGAPIHPMLFPEKKIGVSPFENGFRLGSMMEFVGYDETIPSHRLQLLRDSARPFLQASVDGPAQDTWYGWRPMTWDSLPVVGPAPELKNVYFATGHNML
;
A
#
# COMPACT_ATOMS: atom_id res chain seq x y z
N ILE A 1 -8.99 2.37 -4.00
CA ILE A 1 -8.34 3.54 -3.36
C ILE A 1 -8.06 4.56 -4.45
N PRO A 2 -8.55 5.80 -4.34
CA PRO A 2 -8.26 6.84 -5.33
C PRO A 2 -6.75 7.11 -5.44
N PRO A 3 -6.26 7.61 -6.59
CA PRO A 3 -4.87 7.98 -6.75
C PRO A 3 -4.44 9.01 -5.71
N LEU A 4 -3.20 8.92 -5.23
CA LEU A 4 -2.67 9.87 -4.22
C LEU A 4 -2.54 11.31 -4.73
N THR A 5 -2.60 11.51 -6.03
CA THR A 5 -2.52 12.81 -6.71
C THR A 5 -3.81 13.63 -6.60
N GLU A 6 -4.52 13.57 -5.49
CA GLU A 6 -5.74 14.35 -5.28
C GLU A 6 -5.48 15.85 -5.23
N PRO A 7 -6.40 16.67 -5.78
CA PRO A 7 -6.37 18.12 -5.60
C PRO A 7 -6.35 18.47 -4.10
N GLY A 8 -5.40 19.30 -3.67
CA GLY A 8 -5.22 19.66 -2.25
C GLY A 8 -4.17 18.83 -1.50
N ALA A 9 -3.69 17.71 -2.03
CA ALA A 9 -2.65 16.88 -1.39
C ALA A 9 -1.40 17.70 -1.03
N ILE A 10 -1.01 18.66 -1.85
CA ILE A 10 0.13 19.56 -1.61
C ILE A 10 -0.10 20.42 -0.36
N GLY A 11 -1.30 20.99 -0.22
CA GLY A 11 -1.65 21.81 0.93
C GLY A 11 -1.62 21.02 2.24
N ILE A 12 -2.06 19.76 2.20
CA ILE A 12 -1.98 18.83 3.32
C ILE A 12 -0.52 18.51 3.63
N ALA A 13 0.29 18.21 2.62
CA ALA A 13 1.71 17.93 2.77
C ALA A 13 2.48 19.10 3.42
N LEU A 14 2.26 20.33 2.94
CA LEU A 14 2.90 21.52 3.50
C LEU A 14 2.50 21.80 4.95
N LYS A 15 1.23 21.65 5.29
CA LYS A 15 0.75 21.81 6.68
C LYS A 15 1.33 20.75 7.62
N SER A 16 1.62 19.57 7.10
CA SER A 16 2.12 18.45 7.90
C SER A 16 3.60 18.54 8.25
N ILE A 17 4.40 19.30 7.50
CA ILE A 17 5.86 19.47 7.75
C ILE A 17 6.13 19.94 9.19
N PHE A 18 5.27 20.79 9.73
CA PHE A 18 5.41 21.36 11.07
C PHE A 18 4.62 20.61 12.15
N ASN A 19 3.87 19.56 11.78
CA ASN A 19 3.04 18.81 12.71
C ASN A 19 3.57 17.39 12.93
N ARG A 20 4.28 17.17 14.03
CA ARG A 20 4.82 15.84 14.41
C ARG A 20 3.74 14.77 14.66
N ARG A 21 2.48 15.17 14.88
CA ARG A 21 1.34 14.26 15.03
C ARG A 21 0.63 13.97 13.69
N SER A 22 1.10 14.56 12.60
CA SER A 22 0.56 14.23 11.28
C SER A 22 0.97 12.81 10.87
N PRO A 23 0.05 12.01 10.31
CA PRO A 23 0.39 10.74 9.68
C PRO A 23 1.21 10.91 8.39
N PHE A 24 1.25 12.11 7.81
CA PHE A 24 2.15 12.46 6.73
C PHE A 24 3.36 13.23 7.27
N HIS A 25 4.56 12.85 6.85
CA HIS A 25 5.78 13.56 7.23
C HIS A 25 6.77 13.63 6.07
N LEU A 26 7.32 14.82 5.85
CA LEU A 26 8.39 15.07 4.88
C LEU A 26 9.62 15.57 5.63
N LYS A 27 10.67 14.77 5.68
CA LYS A 27 11.97 15.18 6.22
C LYS A 27 12.71 15.99 5.15
N PHE A 28 13.05 17.22 5.46
CA PHE A 28 13.89 18.02 4.58
C PHE A 28 15.22 17.32 4.35
N ARG A 29 15.54 17.05 3.09
CA ARG A 29 16.79 16.43 2.64
C ARG A 29 17.32 17.16 1.42
N PRO A 30 18.64 17.41 1.31
CA PRO A 30 19.26 17.98 0.11
C PRO A 30 19.37 16.90 -0.98
N SER A 31 18.24 16.43 -1.50
CA SER A 31 18.12 15.40 -2.53
C SER A 31 17.46 15.97 -3.78
N PRO A 32 18.21 16.23 -4.87
CA PRO A 32 17.61 16.68 -6.13
C PRO A 32 16.55 15.74 -6.67
N ALA A 33 16.74 14.42 -6.49
CA ALA A 33 15.77 13.40 -6.91
C ALA A 33 14.43 13.53 -6.18
N LEU A 34 14.45 13.72 -4.84
CA LEU A 34 13.24 13.97 -4.05
C LEU A 34 12.51 15.23 -4.51
N TRP A 35 13.23 16.33 -4.70
CA TRP A 35 12.61 17.59 -5.12
C TRP A 35 12.05 17.51 -6.53
N GLN A 36 12.73 16.82 -7.44
CA GLN A 36 12.21 16.54 -8.78
C GLN A 36 10.94 15.68 -8.70
N TRP A 37 10.95 14.62 -7.87
CA TRP A 37 9.78 13.77 -7.65
C TRP A 37 8.60 14.57 -7.09
N MET A 38 8.82 15.38 -6.04
CA MET A 38 7.81 16.25 -5.44
C MET A 38 7.22 17.24 -6.45
N TRP A 39 8.04 17.82 -7.29
CA TRP A 39 7.58 18.73 -8.33
C TRP A 39 6.73 18.03 -9.39
N GLN A 40 7.13 16.83 -9.83
CA GLN A 40 6.34 16.02 -10.76
C GLN A 40 5.01 15.58 -10.15
N PHE A 41 5.03 15.17 -8.87
CA PHE A 41 3.83 14.85 -8.12
C PHE A 41 2.89 16.05 -8.02
N ALA A 42 3.42 17.23 -7.67
CA ALA A 42 2.65 18.44 -7.54
C ALA A 42 1.93 18.85 -8.85
N LYS A 43 2.57 18.69 -10.00
CA LYS A 43 1.97 18.95 -11.30
C LYS A 43 0.79 18.02 -11.63
N ARG A 44 0.75 16.84 -11.02
CA ARG A 44 -0.27 15.81 -11.25
C ARG A 44 -1.43 15.86 -10.25
N CYS A 45 -1.35 16.73 -9.25
CA CYS A 45 -2.46 16.93 -8.30
C CYS A 45 -3.58 17.77 -8.91
N THR A 46 -4.16 17.30 -10.01
CA THR A 46 -5.29 17.91 -10.72
C THR A 46 -6.41 16.91 -10.90
N HIS A 47 -7.65 17.38 -10.99
CA HIS A 47 -8.82 16.51 -11.16
C HIS A 47 -8.70 15.61 -12.40
N GLN A 48 -8.25 16.18 -13.54
CA GLN A 48 -8.06 15.39 -14.76
C GLN A 48 -7.04 14.28 -14.61
N GLN A 49 -5.92 14.54 -13.96
CA GLN A 49 -4.89 13.51 -13.71
C GLN A 49 -5.36 12.41 -12.76
N VAL A 50 -6.21 12.73 -11.78
CA VAL A 50 -6.86 11.73 -10.90
C VAL A 50 -7.73 10.79 -11.72
N LEU A 51 -8.55 11.33 -12.63
CA LEU A 51 -9.41 10.51 -13.51
C LEU A 51 -8.60 9.65 -14.48
N ASP A 52 -7.55 10.22 -15.10
CA ASP A 52 -6.71 9.49 -16.04
C ASP A 52 -5.93 8.36 -15.34
N ALA A 53 -5.30 8.66 -14.21
CA ALA A 53 -4.63 7.65 -13.41
C ALA A 53 -5.63 6.59 -12.88
N GLY A 54 -6.82 7.02 -12.47
CA GLY A 54 -7.89 6.13 -12.00
C GLY A 54 -8.30 5.09 -13.03
N ARG A 55 -8.45 5.48 -14.32
CA ARG A 55 -8.79 4.53 -15.40
C ARG A 55 -7.72 3.47 -15.59
N HIS A 56 -6.44 3.87 -15.59
CA HIS A 56 -5.34 2.92 -15.70
C HIS A 56 -5.26 2.00 -14.48
N LEU A 57 -5.43 2.55 -13.28
CA LEU A 57 -5.45 1.76 -12.05
C LEU A 57 -6.62 0.77 -12.04
N GLN A 58 -7.81 1.19 -12.45
CA GLN A 58 -8.97 0.31 -12.53
C GLN A 58 -8.69 -0.91 -13.40
N SER A 59 -8.15 -0.73 -14.62
CA SER A 59 -7.83 -1.84 -15.51
C SER A 59 -6.84 -2.83 -14.88
N ILE A 60 -5.86 -2.34 -14.11
CA ILE A 60 -4.90 -3.21 -13.42
C ILE A 60 -5.56 -3.91 -12.23
N LEU A 61 -6.39 -3.20 -11.46
CA LEU A 61 -7.06 -3.75 -10.29
C LEU A 61 -8.10 -4.80 -10.67
N ASP A 62 -8.87 -4.58 -11.74
CA ASP A 62 -9.85 -5.54 -12.25
C ASP A 62 -9.14 -6.83 -12.69
N ALA A 63 -8.09 -6.72 -13.52
CA ALA A 63 -7.28 -7.85 -13.92
C ALA A 63 -6.62 -8.55 -12.72
N SER A 64 -6.12 -7.79 -11.74
CA SER A 64 -5.54 -8.34 -10.52
C SER A 64 -6.56 -9.12 -9.69
N MET A 65 -7.80 -8.63 -9.58
CA MET A 65 -8.86 -9.32 -8.87
C MET A 65 -9.22 -10.67 -9.52
N GLU A 66 -9.34 -10.70 -10.86
CA GLU A 66 -9.57 -11.94 -11.62
C GLU A 66 -8.45 -12.95 -11.40
N GLU A 67 -7.19 -12.49 -11.44
CA GLU A 67 -6.03 -13.34 -11.18
C GLU A 67 -5.97 -13.83 -9.72
N TYR A 68 -6.30 -12.99 -8.74
CA TYR A 68 -6.38 -13.42 -7.34
C TYR A 68 -7.44 -14.52 -7.15
N HIS A 69 -8.63 -14.38 -7.71
CA HIS A 69 -9.65 -15.43 -7.67
C HIS A 69 -9.17 -16.75 -8.29
N SER A 70 -8.41 -16.67 -9.39
CA SER A 70 -7.83 -17.82 -10.06
C SER A 70 -6.71 -18.45 -9.23
N LEU A 71 -5.80 -17.65 -8.69
CA LEU A 71 -4.69 -18.09 -7.84
C LEU A 71 -5.17 -18.71 -6.53
N MET A 72 -6.21 -18.15 -5.88
CA MET A 72 -6.77 -18.72 -4.66
C MET A 72 -7.38 -20.11 -4.88
N LYS A 73 -7.86 -20.41 -6.09
CA LYS A 73 -8.34 -21.76 -6.47
C LYS A 73 -7.21 -22.74 -6.74
N LEU A 74 -6.12 -22.28 -7.35
CA LEU A 74 -4.98 -23.11 -7.74
C LEU A 74 -4.01 -23.39 -6.60
N PHE A 75 -3.79 -22.41 -5.77
CA PHE A 75 -2.94 -22.51 -4.61
C PHE A 75 -3.86 -22.69 -3.40
N SER A 76 -3.76 -23.82 -2.71
CA SER A 76 -4.41 -24.03 -1.42
C SER A 76 -3.76 -23.13 -0.37
N SER A 77 -3.84 -21.80 -0.58
CA SER A 77 -3.18 -20.86 0.28
C SER A 77 -4.05 -20.57 1.50
N ASN A 78 -3.49 -20.77 2.68
CA ASN A 78 -4.11 -20.25 3.91
C ASN A 78 -3.81 -18.75 4.04
N ALA A 79 -4.26 -17.97 3.05
CA ALA A 79 -4.01 -16.52 2.97
C ALA A 79 -5.01 -15.70 3.79
N GLU A 80 -5.91 -16.35 4.51
CA GLU A 80 -7.03 -15.70 5.21
C GLU A 80 -7.86 -14.80 4.24
N TRP A 81 -8.06 -15.27 3.01
CA TRP A 81 -8.84 -14.57 2.01
C TRP A 81 -10.29 -14.39 2.46
N GLN A 82 -10.77 -13.14 2.45
CA GLN A 82 -12.10 -12.77 2.88
C GLN A 82 -12.76 -11.79 1.90
N GLU A 83 -14.01 -12.07 1.52
CA GLU A 83 -14.84 -11.25 0.63
C GLU A 83 -15.91 -10.51 1.45
N ARG A 84 -15.45 -9.74 2.45
CA ARG A 84 -16.34 -8.99 3.37
C ARG A 84 -16.49 -7.52 3.01
N GLY A 85 -15.86 -7.11 1.92
CA GLY A 85 -15.78 -5.70 1.56
C GLY A 85 -14.80 -4.91 2.43
N LEU A 86 -14.82 -3.59 2.26
CA LEU A 86 -14.02 -2.63 3.02
C LEU A 86 -14.91 -1.51 3.55
N LEU A 87 -14.81 -1.19 4.82
CA LEU A 87 -15.54 -0.10 5.47
C LEU A 87 -14.70 1.17 5.54
N TYR A 88 -15.21 2.27 5.00
CA TYR A 88 -14.69 3.63 5.23
C TYR A 88 -15.50 4.28 6.35
N VAL A 89 -14.99 4.22 7.58
CA VAL A 89 -15.72 4.60 8.80
C VAL A 89 -15.42 6.04 9.20
N TYR A 90 -16.44 6.81 9.53
CA TYR A 90 -16.37 8.23 9.87
C TYR A 90 -16.86 8.48 11.31
N GLU A 91 -16.07 9.27 12.04
CA GLU A 91 -16.43 9.74 13.38
C GLU A 91 -17.47 10.88 13.31
N SER A 92 -17.37 11.74 12.30
CA SER A 92 -18.21 12.93 12.15
C SER A 92 -19.14 12.87 10.94
N GLU A 93 -20.36 13.39 11.09
CA GLU A 93 -21.32 13.58 9.98
C GLU A 93 -20.71 14.41 8.84
N ARG A 94 -19.95 15.45 9.20
CA ARG A 94 -19.26 16.29 8.23
C ARG A 94 -18.28 15.50 7.37
N GLY A 95 -17.54 14.57 7.97
CA GLY A 95 -16.59 13.69 7.24
C GLY A 95 -17.32 12.72 6.33
N LEU A 96 -18.40 12.12 6.85
CA LEU A 96 -19.25 11.20 6.12
C LEU A 96 -19.89 11.87 4.89
N ASP A 97 -20.46 13.07 5.06
CA ASP A 97 -21.09 13.81 3.96
C ASP A 97 -20.09 14.35 2.94
N ALA A 98 -18.90 14.75 3.39
CA ALA A 98 -17.85 15.18 2.48
C ALA A 98 -17.37 14.04 1.59
N PHE A 99 -17.32 12.81 2.09
CA PHE A 99 -16.91 11.65 1.30
C PHE A 99 -17.96 11.21 0.28
N ALA A 100 -19.25 11.50 0.49
CA ALA A 100 -20.30 11.19 -0.46
C ALA A 100 -20.02 11.77 -1.87
N GLN A 101 -19.33 12.92 -1.96
CA GLN A 101 -18.91 13.49 -3.24
C GLN A 101 -17.82 12.64 -3.93
N THR A 102 -16.93 12.05 -3.15
CA THR A 102 -15.91 11.14 -3.67
C THR A 102 -16.54 9.84 -4.14
N ASP A 103 -17.47 9.27 -3.37
CA ASP A 103 -18.20 8.06 -3.74
C ASP A 103 -19.00 8.27 -5.03
N GLN A 104 -19.74 9.37 -5.14
CA GLN A 104 -20.44 9.75 -6.38
C GLN A 104 -19.48 9.86 -7.58
N MET A 105 -18.33 10.50 -7.39
CA MET A 105 -17.30 10.62 -8.45
C MET A 105 -16.78 9.24 -8.87
N LEU A 106 -16.58 8.30 -7.92
CA LEU A 106 -16.17 6.93 -8.20
C LEU A 106 -17.24 6.15 -8.96
N GLU A 107 -18.50 6.31 -8.59
CA GLU A 107 -19.63 5.69 -9.29
C GLU A 107 -19.74 6.21 -10.73
N GLU A 108 -19.77 7.53 -10.92
CA GLU A 108 -19.94 8.18 -12.23
C GLU A 108 -18.80 7.88 -13.22
N ASN A 109 -17.56 7.78 -12.74
CA ASN A 109 -16.39 7.65 -13.62
C ASN A 109 -15.82 6.24 -13.74
N PHE A 110 -16.11 5.36 -12.75
CA PHE A 110 -15.49 4.04 -12.65
C PHE A 110 -16.51 2.93 -12.38
N GLY A 111 -17.79 3.25 -12.17
CA GLY A 111 -18.81 2.26 -11.83
C GLY A 111 -18.63 1.60 -10.46
N VAL A 112 -17.85 2.24 -9.59
CA VAL A 112 -17.56 1.74 -8.23
C VAL A 112 -18.34 2.58 -7.23
N SER A 113 -19.26 1.97 -6.52
CA SER A 113 -20.08 2.62 -5.48
C SER A 113 -20.09 1.82 -4.19
N ALA A 114 -20.32 2.51 -3.07
CA ALA A 114 -20.47 1.91 -1.77
C ALA A 114 -21.92 1.98 -1.26
N ILE A 115 -22.25 1.09 -0.34
CA ILE A 115 -23.49 1.22 0.46
C ILE A 115 -23.19 2.18 1.61
N ARG A 116 -23.91 3.30 1.67
CA ARG A 116 -23.84 4.21 2.83
C ARG A 116 -24.61 3.62 4.00
N LEU A 117 -23.93 3.49 5.14
CA LEU A 117 -24.48 3.02 6.42
C LEU A 117 -24.55 4.19 7.40
N ASN A 118 -25.63 4.31 8.14
CA ASN A 118 -25.68 5.18 9.32
C ASN A 118 -24.99 4.52 10.52
N GLY A 119 -24.84 5.24 11.65
CA GLY A 119 -24.13 4.74 12.81
C GLY A 119 -24.73 3.46 13.42
N GLU A 120 -26.07 3.32 13.44
CA GLU A 120 -26.75 2.14 13.97
C GLU A 120 -26.51 0.91 13.08
N GLN A 121 -26.70 1.04 11.77
CA GLN A 121 -26.42 -0.01 10.78
C GLN A 121 -24.95 -0.44 10.79
N LEU A 122 -24.06 0.54 10.99
CA LEU A 122 -22.64 0.27 11.06
C LEU A 122 -22.28 -0.60 12.28
N VAL A 123 -22.76 -0.28 13.48
CA VAL A 123 -22.49 -1.05 14.70
C VAL A 123 -23.17 -2.42 14.65
N GLU A 124 -24.35 -2.54 14.04
CA GLU A 124 -24.99 -3.83 13.79
C GLU A 124 -24.13 -4.73 12.89
N MET A 125 -23.55 -4.18 11.81
CA MET A 125 -22.67 -4.90 10.89
C MET A 125 -21.32 -5.23 11.50
N GLU A 126 -20.72 -4.29 12.24
CA GLU A 126 -19.38 -4.39 12.84
C GLU A 126 -19.45 -4.07 14.35
N PRO A 127 -19.81 -5.05 15.18
CA PRO A 127 -19.92 -4.86 16.64
C PRO A 127 -18.57 -4.54 17.32
N GLY A 128 -17.45 -4.68 16.62
CA GLY A 128 -16.12 -4.25 17.09
C GLY A 128 -15.94 -2.74 17.11
N LEU A 129 -16.86 -1.96 16.56
CA LEU A 129 -16.86 -0.51 16.58
C LEU A 129 -17.62 0.05 17.79
N ARG A 130 -17.25 1.25 18.21
CA ARG A 130 -17.94 2.01 19.25
C ARG A 130 -19.23 2.62 18.71
N GLU A 131 -20.22 2.77 19.60
CA GLU A 131 -21.42 3.56 19.34
C GLU A 131 -21.06 5.05 19.16
N GLY A 132 -21.95 5.79 18.48
CA GLY A 132 -21.84 7.23 18.30
C GLY A 132 -20.98 7.68 17.12
N LEU A 133 -20.52 6.74 16.28
CA LEU A 133 -19.91 7.04 14.98
C LEU A 133 -20.99 7.51 13.99
N ALA A 134 -20.63 8.42 13.07
CA ALA A 134 -21.58 8.96 12.09
C ALA A 134 -22.07 7.89 11.09
N GLY A 135 -21.18 7.00 10.68
CA GLY A 135 -21.50 5.94 9.73
C GLY A 135 -20.31 5.51 8.91
N ALA A 136 -20.62 4.83 7.80
CA ALA A 136 -19.58 4.33 6.90
C ALA A 136 -20.05 4.28 5.44
N PHE A 137 -19.07 4.12 4.54
CA PHE A 137 -19.27 3.63 3.19
C PHE A 137 -18.69 2.21 3.08
N HIS A 138 -19.52 1.25 2.68
CA HIS A 138 -19.16 -0.16 2.55
C HIS A 138 -18.98 -0.53 1.09
N TYR A 139 -17.73 -0.68 0.65
CA TYR A 139 -17.36 -1.19 -0.67
C TYR A 139 -17.38 -2.72 -0.65
N GLN A 140 -18.47 -3.30 -1.08
CA GLN A 140 -18.73 -4.75 -0.97
C GLN A 140 -17.82 -5.59 -1.89
N SER A 141 -17.38 -5.04 -3.00
CA SER A 141 -16.50 -5.71 -3.97
C SER A 141 -15.06 -5.86 -3.51
N ASP A 142 -14.67 -5.14 -2.46
CA ASP A 142 -13.32 -5.22 -1.94
C ASP A 142 -13.11 -6.52 -1.16
N THR A 143 -11.89 -7.03 -1.23
CA THR A 143 -11.47 -8.24 -0.53
C THR A 143 -10.27 -7.95 0.36
N SER A 144 -10.02 -8.83 1.30
CA SER A 144 -8.86 -8.73 2.17
C SER A 144 -8.16 -10.07 2.34
N LEU A 145 -6.88 -10.01 2.66
CA LEU A 145 -6.07 -11.19 2.93
C LEU A 145 -4.96 -10.88 3.92
N ASN A 146 -4.36 -11.91 4.46
CA ASN A 146 -3.13 -11.81 5.23
C ASN A 146 -1.91 -11.93 4.29
N PRO A 147 -1.16 -10.83 4.03
CA PRO A 147 -0.08 -10.84 3.06
C PRO A 147 1.11 -11.71 3.48
N GLU A 148 1.33 -11.87 4.78
CA GLU A 148 2.40 -12.74 5.29
C GLU A 148 2.07 -14.22 5.02
N SER A 149 0.84 -14.64 5.32
CA SER A 149 0.36 -16.00 5.08
C SER A 149 0.32 -16.32 3.59
N LEU A 150 -0.09 -15.37 2.74
CA LEU A 150 -0.05 -15.49 1.29
C LEU A 150 1.38 -15.72 0.79
N ASN A 151 2.32 -14.87 1.19
CA ASN A 151 3.72 -14.98 0.75
C ASN A 151 4.35 -16.31 1.19
N LYS A 152 4.11 -16.76 2.42
CA LYS A 152 4.59 -18.07 2.90
C LYS A 152 4.04 -19.23 2.06
N SER A 153 2.75 -19.21 1.76
CA SER A 153 2.09 -20.19 0.90
C SER A 153 2.67 -20.20 -0.51
N TRP A 154 2.81 -19.03 -1.13
CA TRP A 154 3.36 -18.91 -2.48
C TRP A 154 4.81 -19.38 -2.57
N VAL A 155 5.67 -18.99 -1.64
CA VAL A 155 7.06 -19.46 -1.60
C VAL A 155 7.10 -20.98 -1.48
N SER A 156 6.28 -21.58 -0.61
CA SER A 156 6.21 -23.04 -0.47
C SER A 156 5.76 -23.73 -1.76
N ASP A 157 4.73 -23.22 -2.43
CA ASP A 157 4.21 -23.78 -3.66
C ASP A 157 5.20 -23.63 -4.83
N LEU A 158 5.84 -22.48 -4.96
CA LEU A 158 6.82 -22.21 -5.98
C LEU A 158 8.07 -23.09 -5.83
N LYS A 159 8.55 -23.29 -4.60
CA LYS A 159 9.64 -24.26 -4.30
C LYS A 159 9.27 -25.69 -4.74
N ARG A 160 8.04 -26.13 -4.48
CA ARG A 160 7.56 -27.45 -4.95
C ARG A 160 7.49 -27.56 -6.49
N ARG A 161 7.31 -26.45 -7.18
CA ARG A 161 7.31 -26.37 -8.65
C ARG A 161 8.70 -26.21 -9.25
N GLY A 162 9.77 -26.22 -8.43
CA GLY A 162 11.15 -26.13 -8.88
C GLY A 162 11.70 -24.71 -9.02
N VAL A 163 10.99 -23.70 -8.48
CA VAL A 163 11.54 -22.33 -8.40
C VAL A 163 12.59 -22.29 -7.32
N GLU A 164 13.78 -21.82 -7.66
CA GLU A 164 14.87 -21.60 -6.74
C GLU A 164 14.76 -20.24 -6.06
N PHE A 165 14.91 -20.21 -4.76
CA PHE A 165 14.95 -19.00 -3.94
C PHE A 165 16.34 -18.86 -3.33
N ILE A 166 17.08 -17.83 -3.72
CA ILE A 166 18.40 -17.51 -3.20
C ILE A 166 18.22 -16.32 -2.22
N GLU A 167 18.03 -16.65 -0.96
CA GLU A 167 17.81 -15.69 0.12
C GLU A 167 19.17 -15.10 0.59
N GLU A 168 19.15 -13.96 1.28
CA GLU A 168 20.35 -13.22 1.74
C GLU A 168 21.35 -12.94 0.61
N CYS A 169 20.83 -12.73 -0.59
CA CYS A 169 21.59 -12.56 -1.82
C CYS A 169 21.43 -11.13 -2.36
N GLU A 170 22.43 -10.30 -2.16
CA GLU A 170 22.42 -8.89 -2.58
C GLU A 170 22.89 -8.74 -4.02
N LEU A 171 22.12 -8.03 -4.87
CA LEU A 171 22.55 -7.61 -6.20
C LEU A 171 23.64 -6.55 -6.08
N GLN A 172 24.82 -6.81 -6.67
CA GLN A 172 25.99 -5.94 -6.58
C GLN A 172 26.34 -5.25 -7.90
N LYS A 173 26.12 -5.92 -9.05
CA LYS A 173 26.46 -5.36 -10.37
C LYS A 173 25.62 -6.02 -11.46
N ILE A 174 25.34 -5.26 -12.52
CA ILE A 174 24.67 -5.72 -13.73
C ILE A 174 25.68 -5.67 -14.88
N GLY A 175 26.00 -6.82 -15.45
CA GLY A 175 26.88 -6.98 -16.61
C GLY A 175 26.08 -6.90 -17.90
N LYS A 176 26.41 -5.93 -18.77
CA LYS A 176 25.68 -5.67 -20.02
C LYS A 176 26.58 -5.78 -21.24
N GLN A 177 26.00 -6.26 -22.33
CA GLN A 177 26.63 -6.26 -23.65
C GLN A 177 25.58 -6.17 -24.75
N ASN A 178 25.77 -5.33 -25.75
CA ASN A 178 24.91 -5.20 -26.95
C ASN A 178 23.40 -4.96 -26.61
N GLY A 179 23.10 -4.13 -25.60
CA GLY A 179 21.72 -3.84 -25.18
C GLY A 179 21.01 -5.02 -24.50
N ARG A 180 21.78 -5.92 -23.86
CA ARG A 180 21.26 -7.03 -23.06
C ARG A 180 22.02 -7.15 -21.75
N VAL A 181 21.34 -7.59 -20.72
CA VAL A 181 21.98 -8.07 -19.49
C VAL A 181 22.44 -9.50 -19.75
N MET A 182 23.74 -9.73 -19.57
CA MET A 182 24.36 -11.05 -19.76
C MET A 182 24.47 -11.80 -18.45
N GLN A 183 24.72 -11.07 -17.35
CA GLN A 183 25.00 -11.63 -16.05
C GLN A 183 24.72 -10.58 -14.97
N ILE A 184 24.27 -11.01 -13.82
CA ILE A 184 24.24 -10.22 -12.59
C ILE A 184 25.25 -10.77 -11.58
N LYS A 185 25.98 -9.88 -10.91
CA LYS A 185 26.84 -10.24 -9.79
C LYS A 185 26.09 -10.03 -8.49
N THR A 186 26.14 -11.03 -7.65
CA THR A 186 25.49 -11.02 -6.35
C THR A 186 26.46 -11.38 -5.23
N SER A 187 26.05 -11.17 -3.98
CA SER A 187 26.84 -11.60 -2.81
C SER A 187 27.00 -13.13 -2.71
N ALA A 188 26.13 -13.91 -3.38
CA ALA A 188 26.16 -15.37 -3.40
C ALA A 188 26.83 -15.94 -4.68
N GLY A 189 27.34 -15.09 -5.58
CA GLY A 189 27.95 -15.47 -6.85
C GLY A 189 27.32 -14.81 -8.06
N ASP A 190 27.80 -15.18 -9.22
CA ASP A 190 27.35 -14.64 -10.49
C ASP A 190 26.18 -15.49 -11.03
N LEU A 191 25.13 -14.83 -11.54
CA LEU A 191 23.95 -15.47 -12.10
C LEU A 191 23.74 -15.00 -13.54
N ASP A 192 23.42 -15.94 -14.43
CA ASP A 192 23.02 -15.67 -15.80
C ASP A 192 21.60 -16.20 -16.07
N ALA A 193 20.91 -15.55 -17.01
CA ALA A 193 19.56 -15.94 -17.42
C ALA A 193 19.24 -15.37 -18.80
N ASP A 194 18.24 -15.95 -19.45
CA ASP A 194 17.72 -15.44 -20.71
C ASP A 194 16.97 -14.11 -20.53
N HIS A 195 16.24 -13.97 -19.41
CA HIS A 195 15.44 -12.82 -19.06
C HIS A 195 15.61 -12.44 -17.59
N PHE A 196 15.56 -11.15 -17.30
CA PHE A 196 15.66 -10.61 -15.95
C PHE A 196 14.44 -9.74 -15.62
N VAL A 197 13.77 -10.01 -14.52
CA VAL A 197 12.67 -9.19 -13.99
C VAL A 197 13.16 -8.48 -12.72
N PHE A 198 13.15 -7.15 -12.74
CA PHE A 198 13.54 -6.33 -11.61
C PHE A 198 12.31 -5.87 -10.82
N SER A 199 12.07 -6.52 -9.67
CA SER A 199 10.97 -6.25 -8.74
C SER A 199 11.48 -5.66 -7.44
N LEU A 200 12.33 -4.64 -7.52
CA LEU A 200 13.12 -4.13 -6.41
C LEU A 200 12.37 -3.13 -5.50
N GLY A 201 11.07 -2.90 -5.76
CA GLY A 201 10.24 -2.04 -4.93
C GLY A 201 10.84 -0.65 -4.72
N ALA A 202 10.92 -0.21 -3.49
CA ALA A 202 11.47 1.11 -3.14
C ALA A 202 12.99 1.27 -3.42
N TRP A 203 13.72 0.18 -3.63
CA TRP A 203 15.14 0.21 -3.97
C TRP A 203 15.42 0.35 -5.47
N SER A 204 14.40 0.23 -6.32
CA SER A 204 14.53 0.33 -7.78
C SER A 204 15.30 1.57 -8.27
N PRO A 205 15.14 2.78 -7.69
CA PRO A 205 15.89 3.95 -8.13
C PRO A 205 17.40 3.85 -8.02
N LYS A 206 17.91 3.03 -7.08
CA LYS A 206 19.36 2.81 -6.93
C LYS A 206 20.00 2.14 -8.14
N TRP A 207 19.19 1.50 -8.97
CA TRP A 207 19.60 0.75 -10.15
C TRP A 207 19.27 1.44 -11.48
N SER A 208 18.68 2.63 -11.44
CA SER A 208 18.25 3.37 -12.64
C SER A 208 19.36 3.52 -13.69
N ASP A 209 20.57 3.91 -13.28
CA ASP A 209 21.69 4.12 -14.20
C ASP A 209 22.20 2.78 -14.78
N ALA A 210 22.29 1.73 -13.93
CA ALA A 210 22.71 0.41 -14.36
C ALA A 210 21.69 -0.24 -15.29
N LEU A 211 20.41 0.06 -15.13
CA LEU A 211 19.29 -0.44 -15.94
C LEU A 211 18.95 0.49 -17.12
N GLU A 212 19.69 1.58 -17.31
CA GLU A 212 19.48 2.56 -18.39
C GLU A 212 18.01 3.06 -18.47
N CYS A 213 17.34 3.05 -17.34
CA CYS A 213 15.93 3.46 -17.22
C CYS A 213 15.69 4.24 -15.93
N LYS A 214 15.22 5.47 -16.07
CA LYS A 214 14.89 6.29 -14.90
C LYS A 214 13.60 5.76 -14.24
N LEU A 215 13.74 5.22 -13.04
CA LEU A 215 12.64 4.69 -12.26
C LEU A 215 12.14 5.76 -11.28
N PRO A 216 10.94 6.32 -11.48
CA PRO A 216 10.45 7.51 -10.76
C PRO A 216 9.85 7.17 -9.39
N ILE A 217 10.59 6.46 -8.57
CA ILE A 217 10.12 5.94 -7.30
C ILE A 217 10.79 6.68 -6.14
N GLU A 218 10.01 7.09 -5.15
CA GLU A 218 10.49 7.60 -3.87
C GLU A 218 9.97 6.71 -2.73
N PRO A 219 10.81 6.27 -1.77
CA PRO A 219 10.37 5.44 -0.66
C PRO A 219 9.43 6.19 0.28
N GLY A 220 8.19 5.71 0.38
CA GLY A 220 7.17 6.19 1.30
C GLY A 220 7.06 5.28 2.53
N LYS A 221 7.68 5.66 3.64
CA LYS A 221 7.72 4.83 4.85
C LYS A 221 6.37 4.81 5.56
N GLY A 222 5.90 3.62 5.91
CA GLY A 222 4.74 3.39 6.74
C GLY A 222 5.08 2.49 7.92
N TYR A 223 4.18 2.46 8.90
CA TYR A 223 4.32 1.62 10.09
C TYR A 223 3.07 0.79 10.30
N SER A 224 3.24 -0.39 10.90
CA SER A 224 2.13 -1.19 11.38
C SER A 224 2.40 -1.76 12.76
N LEU A 225 1.29 -2.05 13.44
CA LEU A 225 1.25 -2.62 14.77
C LEU A 225 0.23 -3.76 14.75
N THR A 226 0.66 -5.00 14.95
CA THR A 226 -0.22 -6.16 15.05
C THR A 226 -0.48 -6.47 16.51
N MET A 227 -1.74 -6.66 16.85
CA MET A 227 -2.21 -6.95 18.20
C MET A 227 -2.93 -8.29 18.20
N GLY A 228 -2.97 -8.97 19.35
CA GLY A 228 -3.77 -10.17 19.53
C GLY A 228 -5.27 -9.92 19.30
N ARG A 229 -6.06 -10.98 19.28
CA ARG A 229 -7.52 -10.90 19.06
C ARG A 229 -8.27 -10.92 20.39
N PRO A 230 -8.54 -9.74 21.01
CA PRO A 230 -9.36 -9.67 22.21
C PRO A 230 -10.84 -9.83 21.87
N ASN A 231 -11.67 -9.95 22.91
CA ASN A 231 -13.13 -9.85 22.72
C ASN A 231 -13.48 -8.49 22.13
N GLY A 232 -14.41 -8.46 21.17
CA GLY A 232 -14.78 -7.25 20.44
C GLY A 232 -13.75 -6.79 19.42
N ALA A 233 -12.81 -7.67 19.01
CA ALA A 233 -11.92 -7.36 17.90
C ALA A 233 -12.70 -7.21 16.59
N PRO A 234 -12.27 -6.31 15.69
CA PRO A 234 -12.93 -6.07 14.42
C PRO A 234 -12.96 -7.34 13.56
N ILE A 235 -14.00 -7.46 12.73
CA ILE A 235 -14.20 -8.56 11.79
C ILE A 235 -14.15 -8.13 10.32
N HIS A 236 -14.36 -6.83 10.04
CA HIS A 236 -14.22 -6.25 8.70
C HIS A 236 -12.90 -5.48 8.57
N PRO A 237 -12.27 -5.48 7.40
CA PRO A 237 -11.22 -4.53 7.09
C PRO A 237 -11.80 -3.12 7.03
N MET A 238 -11.11 -2.15 7.62
CA MET A 238 -11.62 -0.79 7.75
C MET A 238 -10.55 0.26 7.50
N LEU A 239 -10.99 1.41 7.01
CA LEU A 239 -10.23 2.65 7.01
C LEU A 239 -10.95 3.68 7.86
N PHE A 240 -10.20 4.46 8.63
CA PHE A 240 -10.68 5.63 9.34
C PHE A 240 -10.08 6.88 8.66
N PRO A 241 -10.73 7.44 7.61
CA PRO A 241 -10.13 8.47 6.76
C PRO A 241 -9.78 9.76 7.51
N GLU A 242 -10.56 10.15 8.51
CA GLU A 242 -10.32 11.34 9.33
C GLU A 242 -9.03 11.22 10.16
N LYS A 243 -8.63 10.00 10.52
CA LYS A 243 -7.40 9.69 11.25
C LYS A 243 -6.31 9.07 10.36
N LYS A 244 -6.65 8.76 9.10
CA LYS A 244 -5.76 8.13 8.11
C LYS A 244 -5.14 6.83 8.60
N ILE A 245 -5.93 5.96 9.21
CA ILE A 245 -5.50 4.66 9.72
C ILE A 245 -6.31 3.54 9.08
N GLY A 246 -5.64 2.43 8.75
CA GLY A 246 -6.25 1.19 8.33
C GLY A 246 -6.26 0.17 9.46
N VAL A 247 -7.31 -0.63 9.50
CA VAL A 247 -7.49 -1.76 10.41
C VAL A 247 -7.72 -3.01 9.58
N SER A 248 -6.85 -3.99 9.73
CA SER A 248 -6.94 -5.27 9.03
C SER A 248 -7.15 -6.39 10.05
N PRO A 249 -8.32 -7.03 10.09
CA PRO A 249 -8.55 -8.19 10.95
C PRO A 249 -7.84 -9.42 10.39
N PHE A 250 -7.31 -10.26 11.29
CA PHE A 250 -6.72 -11.56 11.00
C PHE A 250 -7.31 -12.62 11.93
N GLU A 251 -7.10 -13.90 11.65
CA GLU A 251 -7.57 -14.99 12.51
C GLU A 251 -7.08 -14.83 13.96
N ASN A 252 -5.82 -14.50 14.12
CA ASN A 252 -5.16 -14.45 15.44
C ASN A 252 -4.96 -13.05 15.99
N GLY A 253 -5.55 -12.01 15.34
CA GLY A 253 -5.36 -10.64 15.76
C GLY A 253 -5.95 -9.62 14.83
N PHE A 254 -5.48 -8.39 14.95
CA PHE A 254 -5.74 -7.32 13.97
C PHE A 254 -4.54 -6.40 13.88
N ARG A 255 -4.37 -5.78 12.73
CA ARG A 255 -3.26 -4.87 12.44
C ARG A 255 -3.77 -3.45 12.26
N LEU A 256 -3.12 -2.52 12.94
CA LEU A 256 -3.24 -1.09 12.70
C LEU A 256 -2.11 -0.67 11.77
N GLY A 257 -2.44 -0.02 10.66
CA GLY A 257 -1.46 0.45 9.70
C GLY A 257 -1.72 1.87 9.26
N SER A 258 -0.68 2.69 9.15
CA SER A 258 -0.78 4.06 8.68
C SER A 258 0.59 4.65 8.36
N MET A 259 0.62 5.94 8.21
CA MET A 259 1.73 6.84 7.94
C MET A 259 2.20 6.81 6.50
N MET A 260 2.65 7.98 6.07
CA MET A 260 3.36 8.20 4.83
C MET A 260 4.49 9.18 5.10
N GLU A 261 5.69 8.67 5.23
CA GLU A 261 6.87 9.47 5.54
C GLU A 261 7.91 9.41 4.44
N PHE A 262 8.29 10.56 3.92
CA PHE A 262 9.38 10.69 2.96
C PHE A 262 10.68 11.02 3.71
N VAL A 263 11.23 10.01 4.35
CA VAL A 263 12.43 10.09 5.22
C VAL A 263 13.65 9.38 4.61
N GLY A 264 13.53 8.91 3.37
CA GLY A 264 14.50 8.05 2.71
C GLY A 264 14.47 6.64 3.28
N TYR A 265 15.63 5.99 3.28
CA TYR A 265 15.77 4.61 3.77
C TYR A 265 16.10 4.55 5.27
N ASP A 266 15.39 5.35 6.08
CA ASP A 266 15.48 5.30 7.53
C ASP A 266 14.80 4.04 8.07
N GLU A 267 15.50 3.21 8.83
CA GLU A 267 15.03 1.91 9.34
C GLU A 267 14.43 1.97 10.75
N THR A 268 14.45 3.14 11.38
CA THR A 268 13.98 3.28 12.76
C THR A 268 12.46 3.17 12.89
N ILE A 269 11.97 2.59 13.98
CA ILE A 269 10.55 2.60 14.36
C ILE A 269 10.40 3.49 15.61
N PRO A 270 10.07 4.77 15.45
CA PRO A 270 9.91 5.66 16.59
C PRO A 270 8.67 5.29 17.42
N SER A 271 8.83 5.15 18.73
CA SER A 271 7.74 4.77 19.64
C SER A 271 6.51 5.69 19.55
N HIS A 272 6.74 6.99 19.34
CA HIS A 272 5.63 7.95 19.19
C HIS A 272 4.78 7.69 17.94
N ARG A 273 5.32 7.05 16.89
CA ARG A 273 4.57 6.65 15.68
C ARG A 273 3.64 5.47 15.97
N LEU A 274 4.14 4.48 16.72
CA LEU A 274 3.29 3.37 17.17
C LEU A 274 2.19 3.85 18.14
N GLN A 275 2.53 4.79 19.01
CA GLN A 275 1.54 5.40 19.89
C GLN A 275 0.46 6.18 19.11
N LEU A 276 0.86 6.88 18.03
CA LEU A 276 -0.09 7.59 17.18
C LEU A 276 -1.07 6.63 16.46
N LEU A 277 -0.63 5.41 16.08
CA LEU A 277 -1.54 4.38 15.55
C LEU A 277 -2.61 4.01 16.58
N ARG A 278 -2.20 3.76 17.83
CA ARG A 278 -3.12 3.44 18.93
C ARG A 278 -4.11 4.58 19.20
N ASP A 279 -3.60 5.80 19.34
CA ASP A 279 -4.40 6.99 19.65
C ASP A 279 -5.41 7.30 18.52
N SER A 280 -5.04 7.01 17.28
CA SER A 280 -5.92 7.22 16.11
C SER A 280 -7.03 6.16 16.00
N ALA A 281 -6.78 4.93 16.41
CA ALA A 281 -7.77 3.86 16.36
C ALA A 281 -8.71 3.83 17.58
N ARG A 282 -8.24 4.27 18.74
CA ARG A 282 -8.96 4.21 20.02
C ARG A 282 -10.38 4.80 20.01
N PRO A 283 -10.67 5.92 19.32
CA PRO A 283 -12.03 6.46 19.27
C PRO A 283 -13.03 5.56 18.56
N PHE A 284 -12.57 4.66 17.68
CA PHE A 284 -13.42 3.86 16.82
C PHE A 284 -13.66 2.45 17.37
N LEU A 285 -12.64 1.84 17.98
CA LEU A 285 -12.67 0.41 18.32
C LEU A 285 -13.16 0.16 19.75
N GLN A 286 -14.00 -0.86 19.91
CA GLN A 286 -14.38 -1.43 21.22
C GLN A 286 -13.20 -2.13 21.87
N ALA A 287 -12.46 -2.92 21.07
CA ALA A 287 -11.28 -3.63 21.53
C ALA A 287 -10.21 -2.66 22.04
N SER A 288 -9.58 -3.00 23.16
CA SER A 288 -8.46 -2.21 23.65
C SER A 288 -7.29 -2.24 22.69
N VAL A 289 -6.78 -1.07 22.35
CA VAL A 289 -5.57 -0.88 21.53
C VAL A 289 -4.31 -0.67 22.38
N ASP A 290 -4.40 -0.78 23.71
CA ASP A 290 -3.30 -0.52 24.65
C ASP A 290 -2.57 -1.80 25.08
N GLY A 291 -3.03 -2.97 24.64
CA GLY A 291 -2.39 -4.26 24.88
C GLY A 291 -1.00 -4.38 24.26
N PRO A 292 -0.27 -5.47 24.63
CA PRO A 292 1.03 -5.74 24.03
C PRO A 292 0.91 -5.94 22.51
N ALA A 293 1.91 -5.44 21.78
CA ALA A 293 2.04 -5.74 20.37
C ALA A 293 2.61 -7.15 20.19
N GLN A 294 2.02 -7.91 19.28
CA GLN A 294 2.59 -9.17 18.82
C GLN A 294 3.72 -8.91 17.82
N ASP A 295 3.53 -7.87 16.98
CA ASP A 295 4.50 -7.45 15.99
C ASP A 295 4.45 -5.94 15.75
N THR A 296 5.60 -5.36 15.45
CA THR A 296 5.77 -3.97 15.01
C THR A 296 6.63 -3.95 13.77
N TRP A 297 6.13 -3.34 12.71
CA TRP A 297 6.80 -3.37 11.42
C TRP A 297 6.82 -2.00 10.76
N TYR A 298 7.82 -1.77 9.91
CA TYR A 298 7.86 -0.67 8.95
C TYR A 298 8.16 -1.19 7.56
N GLY A 299 7.77 -0.41 6.56
CA GLY A 299 8.13 -0.72 5.18
C GLY A 299 8.13 0.52 4.32
N TRP A 300 8.86 0.46 3.22
CA TRP A 300 8.91 1.52 2.22
C TRP A 300 8.02 1.14 1.04
N ARG A 301 6.94 1.91 0.85
CA ARG A 301 6.12 1.82 -0.35
C ARG A 301 6.87 2.42 -1.53
N PRO A 302 6.90 1.77 -2.67
CA PRO A 302 7.55 2.29 -3.87
C PRO A 302 6.64 3.33 -4.55
N MET A 303 6.71 4.58 -4.07
CA MET A 303 5.79 5.65 -4.48
C MET A 303 6.21 6.27 -5.82
N THR A 304 5.38 6.14 -6.84
CA THR A 304 5.52 6.87 -8.10
C THR A 304 4.80 8.21 -8.03
N TRP A 305 5.23 9.20 -8.82
CA TRP A 305 4.64 10.56 -8.79
C TRP A 305 3.26 10.67 -9.45
N ASP A 306 2.86 9.68 -10.24
CA ASP A 306 1.57 9.60 -10.97
C ASP A 306 0.64 8.53 -10.43
N SER A 307 1.03 7.85 -9.36
CA SER A 307 0.32 6.73 -8.73
C SER A 307 0.23 5.45 -9.59
N LEU A 308 0.92 5.39 -10.74
CA LEU A 308 0.91 4.23 -11.62
C LEU A 308 2.12 3.31 -11.35
N PRO A 309 1.95 1.98 -11.37
CA PRO A 309 3.07 1.07 -11.29
C PRO A 309 3.92 1.09 -12.56
N VAL A 310 5.17 0.67 -12.44
CA VAL A 310 6.10 0.48 -13.55
C VAL A 310 6.15 -1.02 -13.85
N VAL A 311 5.39 -1.44 -14.86
CA VAL A 311 5.28 -2.85 -15.28
C VAL A 311 5.51 -2.94 -16.78
N GLY A 312 6.43 -3.81 -17.21
CA GLY A 312 6.71 -4.03 -18.64
C GLY A 312 8.19 -4.12 -18.98
N PRO A 313 8.53 -4.18 -20.30
CA PRO A 313 9.92 -4.28 -20.75
C PRO A 313 10.69 -2.97 -20.50
N ALA A 314 11.99 -3.11 -20.24
CA ALA A 314 12.90 -1.97 -20.19
C ALA A 314 13.06 -1.36 -21.61
N PRO A 315 13.15 -0.02 -21.74
CA PRO A 315 13.24 0.61 -23.06
C PRO A 315 14.55 0.31 -23.79
N GLU A 316 15.67 0.19 -23.08
CA GLU A 316 17.01 0.06 -23.68
C GLU A 316 17.60 -1.36 -23.57
N LEU A 317 17.05 -2.23 -22.73
CA LEU A 317 17.58 -3.57 -22.45
C LEU A 317 16.59 -4.64 -22.86
N LYS A 318 16.89 -5.36 -23.94
CA LYS A 318 16.00 -6.30 -24.67
C LYS A 318 15.48 -7.49 -23.83
N ASN A 319 16.17 -7.85 -22.75
CA ASN A 319 15.83 -9.00 -21.89
C ASN A 319 15.57 -8.59 -20.45
N VAL A 320 15.25 -7.32 -20.21
CA VAL A 320 14.94 -6.79 -18.89
C VAL A 320 13.49 -6.35 -18.84
N TYR A 321 12.85 -6.66 -17.73
CA TYR A 321 11.47 -6.28 -17.40
C TYR A 321 11.41 -5.68 -16.01
N PHE A 322 10.43 -4.82 -15.79
CA PHE A 322 10.14 -4.23 -14.49
C PHE A 322 8.78 -4.71 -13.96
N ALA A 323 8.70 -4.91 -12.65
CA ALA A 323 7.46 -5.05 -11.89
C ALA A 323 7.64 -4.35 -10.54
N THR A 324 7.44 -3.03 -10.51
CA THR A 324 7.78 -2.19 -9.36
C THR A 324 6.89 -0.94 -9.31
N GLY A 325 7.02 -0.11 -8.29
CA GLY A 325 6.29 1.16 -8.22
C GLY A 325 4.80 1.03 -7.92
N HIS A 326 4.37 -0.06 -7.28
CA HIS A 326 2.95 -0.36 -7.03
C HIS A 326 2.29 0.54 -5.98
N ASN A 327 3.01 1.50 -5.41
CA ASN A 327 2.48 2.44 -4.42
C ASN A 327 1.86 1.74 -3.20
N MET A 328 0.55 1.80 -3.08
CA MET A 328 -0.24 1.17 -2.00
C MET A 328 -1.18 0.07 -2.54
N LEU A 329 -0.93 -0.37 -3.78
CA LEU A 329 -1.68 -1.47 -4.39
C LEU A 329 -1.26 -2.81 -3.81
#